data_d259e5201efc463487549638d04e03f4
#
_entry.id   d259e5201efc463487549638d04e03f4
#
_cell.length_a   1.000
_cell.length_b   1.000
_cell.length_c   1.000
_cell.angle_alpha   90.00
_cell.angle_beta   90.00
_cell.angle_gamma   90.00
#
_symmetry.space_group_name_H-M   'P 1'
#
loop_
_entity.id
_entity.type
_entity.pdbx_description
1 polymer ?
#
loop_
_entity_poly.entity_id
_entity_poly.type
_entity_poly.pdbx_seq_one_letter_code
_entity_poly.pdbx_strand_id
1 'polypeptide(L)'
;MKRYYTIRMDGQAVRFTPEGEVAVVDAIQALSGSDRAGFIWQNLRNSHPNLDSRCHDYSFRKNAATRVVDNEGWEQIEEALIDYIVDKGLPA
;
A
#
# COMPACT_ATOMS: atom_id res chain seq x y z
N MET A 1 21.84 -11.40 -3.12
CA MET A 1 21.15 -10.56 -4.07
C MET A 1 19.68 -10.42 -3.71
N LYS A 2 19.21 -9.22 -3.59
CA LYS A 2 17.80 -9.02 -3.27
C LYS A 2 16.93 -9.17 -4.49
N ARG A 3 15.78 -9.75 -4.28
CA ARG A 3 14.82 -9.93 -5.36
C ARG A 3 13.46 -9.44 -4.90
N TYR A 4 12.71 -8.91 -5.83
CA TYR A 4 11.33 -8.54 -5.57
C TYR A 4 10.57 -8.69 -6.88
N TYR A 5 9.25 -8.67 -6.77
CA TYR A 5 8.39 -8.84 -7.92
C TYR A 5 7.62 -7.55 -8.17
N THR A 6 7.36 -7.27 -9.43
CA THR A 6 6.54 -6.13 -9.80
C THR A 6 5.42 -6.65 -10.68
N ILE A 7 4.19 -6.33 -10.29
CA ILE A 7 3.00 -6.71 -11.04
C ILE A 7 2.31 -5.42 -11.46
N ARG A 8 1.89 -5.36 -12.71
CA ARG A 8 1.14 -4.20 -13.18
C ARG A 8 -0.34 -4.41 -12.93
N MET A 9 -0.96 -3.44 -12.26
CA MET A 9 -2.38 -3.45 -11.97
C MET A 9 -2.94 -2.12 -12.44
N ASP A 10 -3.80 -2.15 -13.44
CA ASP A 10 -4.41 -0.96 -14.04
C ASP A 10 -3.36 0.07 -14.46
N GLY A 11 -2.26 -0.43 -15.04
CA GLY A 11 -1.19 0.43 -15.52
C GLY A 11 -0.21 0.88 -14.44
N GLN A 12 -0.45 0.51 -13.18
CA GLN A 12 0.42 0.89 -12.08
C GLN A 12 1.31 -0.29 -11.68
N ALA A 13 2.57 0.00 -11.41
CA ALA A 13 3.52 -1.01 -10.97
C ALA A 13 3.38 -1.21 -9.46
N VAL A 14 3.09 -2.42 -9.03
CA VAL A 14 2.96 -2.77 -7.61
C VAL A 14 4.06 -3.75 -7.26
N ARG A 15 4.89 -3.38 -6.29
CA ARG A 15 6.05 -4.19 -5.89
C ARG A 15 5.69 -5.13 -4.76
N PHE A 16 6.27 -6.32 -4.81
CA PHE A 16 6.08 -7.35 -3.80
C PHE A 16 7.45 -7.84 -3.32
N THR A 17 7.56 -8.13 -2.05
CA THR A 17 8.77 -8.75 -1.51
C THR A 17 8.85 -10.22 -1.96
N PRO A 18 10.03 -10.85 -1.83
CA PRO A 18 10.13 -12.28 -2.15
C PRO A 18 9.17 -13.16 -1.36
N GLU A 19 8.75 -12.73 -0.18
CA GLU A 19 7.79 -13.46 0.65
C GLU A 19 6.34 -13.18 0.26
N GLY A 20 6.11 -12.31 -0.71
CA GLY A 20 4.77 -12.02 -1.18
C GLY A 20 4.07 -10.88 -0.45
N GLU A 21 4.78 -10.10 0.33
CA GLU A 21 4.21 -8.93 0.97
C GLU A 21 4.17 -7.77 -0.02
N VAL A 22 3.13 -6.98 0.03
CA VAL A 22 2.89 -5.93 -0.95
C VAL A 22 3.33 -4.56 -0.42
N ALA A 23 3.90 -3.75 -1.30
CA ALA A 23 4.20 -2.35 -0.96
C ALA A 23 2.88 -1.60 -0.85
N VAL A 24 2.59 -1.11 0.36
CA VAL A 24 1.28 -0.55 0.69
C VAL A 24 0.92 0.63 -0.22
N VAL A 25 1.83 1.58 -0.37
CA VAL A 25 1.55 2.78 -1.16
C VAL A 25 1.33 2.43 -2.63
N ASP A 26 2.12 1.47 -3.16
CA ASP A 26 1.93 1.04 -4.53
C ASP A 26 0.53 0.48 -4.75
N ALA A 27 0.08 -0.36 -3.82
CA ALA A 27 -1.24 -0.99 -3.94
C ALA A 27 -2.36 0.03 -3.78
N ILE A 28 -2.19 1.01 -2.89
CA ILE A 28 -3.16 2.09 -2.72
C ILE A 28 -3.27 2.89 -4.02
N GLN A 29 -2.14 3.19 -4.64
CA GLN A 29 -2.15 3.93 -5.89
C GLN A 29 -2.87 3.16 -6.99
N ALA A 30 -2.60 1.86 -7.08
CA ALA A 30 -3.23 1.02 -8.11
C ALA A 30 -4.75 0.94 -7.90
N LEU A 31 -5.18 0.79 -6.64
CA LEU A 31 -6.60 0.62 -6.35
C LEU A 31 -7.37 1.93 -6.45
N SER A 32 -6.79 3.02 -5.97
CA SER A 32 -7.47 4.32 -5.94
C SER A 32 -7.30 5.11 -7.23
N GLY A 33 -6.28 4.80 -8.01
CA GLY A 33 -5.95 5.59 -9.19
C GLY A 33 -5.39 6.96 -8.87
N SER A 34 -5.04 7.21 -7.62
CA SER A 34 -4.59 8.52 -7.17
C SER A 34 -3.07 8.58 -7.11
N ASP A 35 -2.49 9.68 -7.55
CA ASP A 35 -1.07 9.93 -7.41
C ASP A 35 -0.71 10.44 -6.02
N ARG A 36 -1.70 10.53 -5.13
CA ARG A 36 -1.50 10.99 -3.75
C ARG A 36 -1.59 9.83 -2.76
N ALA A 37 -1.17 8.64 -3.19
CA ALA A 37 -1.30 7.44 -2.38
C ALA A 37 -0.58 7.55 -1.03
N GLY A 38 0.57 8.23 -0.99
CA GLY A 38 1.28 8.42 0.27
C GLY A 38 0.49 9.22 1.28
N PHE A 39 -0.20 10.25 0.81
CA PHE A 39 -1.07 11.07 1.65
C PHE A 39 -2.26 10.25 2.15
N ILE A 40 -2.85 9.46 1.26
CA ILE A 40 -3.97 8.59 1.63
C ILE A 40 -3.52 7.60 2.72
N TRP A 41 -2.36 6.98 2.54
CA TRP A 41 -1.83 6.04 3.52
C TRP A 41 -1.62 6.71 4.88
N GLN A 42 -1.10 7.94 4.86
CA GLN A 42 -0.89 8.69 6.09
C GLN A 42 -2.21 8.91 6.82
N ASN A 43 -3.26 9.27 6.08
CA ASN A 43 -4.59 9.48 6.67
C ASN A 43 -5.18 8.17 7.22
N LEU A 44 -5.00 7.07 6.51
CA LEU A 44 -5.49 5.78 6.97
C LEU A 44 -4.81 5.37 8.28
N ARG A 45 -3.49 5.56 8.36
CA ARG A 45 -2.76 5.23 9.58
C ARG A 45 -3.19 6.08 10.75
N ASN A 46 -3.47 7.35 10.51
CA ASN A 46 -3.89 8.25 11.57
C ASN A 46 -5.28 7.87 12.10
N SER A 47 -6.17 7.44 11.23
CA SER A 47 -7.53 7.05 11.63
C SER A 47 -7.59 5.62 12.17
N HIS A 48 -6.70 4.75 11.69
CA HIS A 48 -6.69 3.33 12.04
C HIS A 48 -5.27 2.88 12.34
N PRO A 49 -4.75 3.23 13.52
CA PRO A 49 -3.35 2.92 13.86
C PRO A 49 -3.02 1.43 13.80
N ASN A 50 -4.02 0.57 14.03
CA ASN A 50 -3.81 -0.87 13.99
C ASN A 50 -3.43 -1.38 12.60
N LEU A 51 -3.74 -0.63 11.54
CA LEU A 51 -3.35 -1.06 10.20
C LEU A 51 -1.84 -1.10 10.05
N ASP A 52 -1.15 -0.13 10.64
CA ASP A 52 0.29 -0.03 10.54
C ASP A 52 1.00 -1.08 11.38
N SER A 53 0.33 -1.63 12.40
CA SER A 53 0.97 -2.60 13.29
C SER A 53 1.30 -3.92 12.57
N ARG A 54 0.65 -4.22 11.47
CA ARG A 54 0.94 -5.42 10.68
C ARG A 54 1.97 -5.17 9.59
N CYS A 55 2.37 -3.92 9.42
CA CYS A 55 3.33 -3.54 8.38
C CYS A 55 4.73 -3.55 8.93
N HIS A 56 5.69 -3.68 8.05
CA HIS A 56 7.08 -3.48 8.41
C HIS A 56 7.81 -2.89 7.20
N ASP A 57 9.04 -2.46 7.43
CA ASP A 57 9.81 -1.83 6.37
C ASP A 57 10.58 -2.86 5.56
N TYR A 58 10.62 -2.67 4.26
CA TYR A 58 11.44 -3.46 3.36
C TYR A 58 12.10 -2.52 2.36
N SER A 59 13.37 -2.74 2.07
CA SER A 59 14.09 -1.90 1.14
C SER A 59 14.12 -2.52 -0.24
N PHE A 60 13.26 -2.03 -1.12
CA PHE A 60 13.32 -2.41 -2.54
C PHE A 60 14.50 -1.74 -3.22
N ARG A 61 14.87 -0.59 -2.72
CA ARG A 61 16.02 0.17 -3.21
C ARG A 61 16.96 0.43 -2.05
N LYS A 62 18.22 0.59 -2.36
CA LYS A 62 19.21 0.97 -1.38
C LYS A 62 18.81 2.32 -0.75
N ASN A 63 18.85 2.37 0.56
CA ASN A 63 18.56 3.58 1.35
C ASN A 63 17.12 4.08 1.22
N ALA A 64 16.19 3.19 0.88
CA ALA A 64 14.80 3.60 0.76
C ALA A 64 13.89 2.50 1.32
N ALA A 65 13.45 2.69 2.55
CA ALA A 65 12.54 1.76 3.20
C ALA A 65 11.10 2.03 2.76
N THR A 66 10.37 0.97 2.47
CA THR A 66 8.99 1.05 2.03
C THR A 66 8.14 0.16 2.94
N ARG A 67 6.99 0.66 3.37
CA ARG A 67 6.08 -0.16 4.18
C ARG A 67 5.48 -1.28 3.34
N VAL A 68 5.56 -2.49 3.85
CA VAL A 68 4.99 -3.66 3.19
C VAL A 68 4.11 -4.40 4.19
N VAL A 69 3.18 -5.20 3.69
CA VAL A 69 2.22 -5.91 4.52
C VAL A 69 1.85 -7.22 3.86
N ASP A 70 1.52 -8.23 4.68
CA ASP A 70 1.06 -9.51 4.17
C ASP A 70 -0.38 -9.41 3.65
N ASN A 71 -0.87 -10.51 3.08
CA ASN A 71 -2.18 -10.52 2.44
C ASN A 71 -3.30 -10.20 3.42
N GLU A 72 -3.24 -10.73 4.64
CA GLU A 72 -4.27 -10.45 5.64
C GLU A 72 -4.29 -8.99 6.04
N GLY A 73 -3.10 -8.42 6.24
CA GLY A 73 -2.99 -7.00 6.56
C GLY A 73 -3.46 -6.12 5.43
N TRP A 74 -3.16 -6.54 4.20
CA TRP A 74 -3.63 -5.78 3.04
C TRP A 74 -5.15 -5.77 2.94
N GLU A 75 -5.80 -6.89 3.25
CA GLU A 75 -7.26 -6.94 3.22
C GLU A 75 -7.87 -5.92 4.17
N GLN A 76 -7.28 -5.75 5.34
CA GLN A 76 -7.74 -4.75 6.30
C GLN A 76 -7.52 -3.34 5.78
N ILE A 77 -6.37 -3.08 5.17
CA ILE A 77 -6.06 -1.78 4.59
C ILE A 77 -7.01 -1.48 3.44
N GLU A 78 -7.26 -2.48 2.60
CA GLU A 78 -8.15 -2.32 1.46
C GLU A 78 -9.56 -1.95 1.90
N GLU A 79 -10.06 -2.60 2.94
CA GLU A 79 -11.38 -2.28 3.46
C GLU A 79 -11.44 -0.83 3.95
N ALA A 80 -10.43 -0.42 4.71
CA ALA A 80 -10.37 0.96 5.20
C ALA A 80 -10.23 1.95 4.05
N LEU A 81 -9.48 1.57 3.01
CA LEU A 81 -9.30 2.42 1.84
C LEU A 81 -10.61 2.62 1.09
N ILE A 82 -11.39 1.56 0.93
CA ILE A 82 -12.67 1.65 0.25
C ILE A 82 -13.59 2.60 1.01
N ASP A 83 -13.67 2.46 2.33
CA ASP A 83 -14.44 3.36 3.17
C ASP A 83 -13.96 4.80 3.03
N TYR A 84 -12.66 5.00 2.99
CA TYR A 84 -12.08 6.33 2.82
C TYR A 84 -12.48 6.95 1.49
N ILE A 85 -12.40 6.17 0.41
CA ILE A 85 -12.76 6.65 -0.93
C ILE A 85 -14.24 7.04 -0.97
N VAL A 86 -15.11 6.21 -0.40
CA VAL A 86 -16.54 6.48 -0.39
C VAL A 86 -16.84 7.76 0.40
N ASP A 87 -16.23 7.90 1.59
CA ASP A 87 -16.47 9.06 2.45
C ASP A 87 -15.93 10.35 1.85
N LYS A 88 -14.75 10.30 1.26
CA LYS A 88 -14.07 11.50 0.76
C LYS A 88 -14.46 11.84 -0.67
N GLY A 89 -15.09 10.92 -1.38
CA GLY A 89 -15.44 11.15 -2.77
C GLY A 89 -14.24 11.44 -3.62
N LEU A 90 -13.18 10.66 -3.46
CA LEU A 90 -11.95 10.88 -4.21
C LEU A 90 -12.23 10.82 -5.70
N PRO A 91 -11.73 11.79 -6.47
CA PRO A 91 -11.83 11.71 -7.91
C PRO A 91 -10.97 10.56 -8.41
N ALA A 92 -11.45 9.93 -9.43
CA ALA A 92 -10.71 8.84 -10.06
C ALA A 92 -9.45 9.36 -10.70
#